data_c0fefe14f824ab95812eb781d7d68f9c
#
_entry.id   c0fefe14f824ab95812eb781d7d68f9c
#
_cell.length_a   1.000
_cell.length_b   1.000
_cell.length_c   1.000
_cell.angle_alpha   90.00
_cell.angle_beta   90.00
_cell.angle_gamma   90.00
#
_symmetry.space_group_name_H-M   'P 1'
#
loop_
_entity.id
_entity.type
_entity.pdbx_description
1 polymer ?
#
loop_
_entity_poly.entity_id
_entity_poly.type
_entity_poly.pdbx_seq_one_letter_code
_entity_poly.pdbx_strand_id
1 'polypeptide(L)'
;DGTKEEFNVQKVVVAVNKSAYRALVTFTEEELDFICNFVTEKVEQMRKKEVTISDMHNVVEGALEQTNPLVAKSYRDYRNYKQDFVQMLDEVYKKSQSIMYIGDKENSNTDSALVSTKRSLIFNELNKELYQKFFMTTEEIQACRDGYIYIHDMSARRDTMNCCLFNVQEVLKGGFEMGNLWYNEPKTLDVAFDVIGDIVLSAASQQYGGFTVPNIELILEPYAEKSYEARIERYEGLGLSRERAEEEALKDVKREFEQGFQGLEYKFNSVSSSRGDYPFITMTAGTGTGRFAKMATISMLDVRRRGQGKEGHKKPVLFPKLVFLYDKNLHGPGC
;
A
#
# COMPACT_ATOMS: atom_id res chain seq x y z
N ASP A 1 -25.70 -19.63 -10.59
CA ASP A 1 -26.35 -19.95 -9.32
C ASP A 1 -26.99 -21.37 -9.32
N GLY A 2 -27.04 -22.06 -10.47
CA GLY A 2 -27.59 -23.42 -10.61
C GLY A 2 -29.13 -23.52 -10.55
N THR A 3 -29.85 -22.39 -10.58
CA THR A 3 -31.31 -22.40 -10.61
C THR A 3 -31.79 -22.83 -11.99
N LYS A 4 -32.88 -23.57 -11.99
CA LYS A 4 -33.60 -24.01 -13.22
C LYS A 4 -34.80 -23.15 -13.43
N GLU A 5 -35.05 -22.75 -14.68
CA GLU A 5 -36.19 -21.96 -15.07
C GLU A 5 -36.75 -22.46 -16.41
N GLU A 6 -37.99 -22.12 -16.70
CA GLU A 6 -38.58 -22.42 -18.00
C GLU A 6 -37.96 -21.58 -19.09
N PHE A 7 -37.82 -22.19 -20.29
CA PHE A 7 -37.33 -21.48 -21.46
C PHE A 7 -38.25 -20.33 -21.83
N ASN A 8 -37.65 -19.12 -21.92
CA ASN A 8 -38.39 -17.92 -22.27
C ASN A 8 -37.61 -17.13 -23.34
N VAL A 9 -38.14 -17.15 -24.55
CA VAL A 9 -37.53 -16.48 -25.72
C VAL A 9 -37.43 -14.95 -25.55
N GLN A 10 -38.27 -14.32 -24.72
CA GLN A 10 -38.18 -12.88 -24.43
C GLN A 10 -36.86 -12.52 -23.73
N LYS A 11 -36.29 -13.43 -22.95
CA LYS A 11 -34.93 -13.21 -22.38
C LYS A 11 -33.87 -13.18 -23.45
N VAL A 12 -34.02 -13.96 -24.51
CA VAL A 12 -33.13 -13.92 -25.68
C VAL A 12 -33.22 -12.56 -26.38
N VAL A 13 -34.46 -12.07 -26.64
CA VAL A 13 -34.70 -10.76 -27.25
C VAL A 13 -33.98 -9.63 -26.43
N VAL A 14 -34.14 -9.65 -25.12
CA VAL A 14 -33.47 -8.67 -24.24
C VAL A 14 -31.95 -8.75 -24.35
N ALA A 15 -31.38 -9.94 -24.36
CA ALA A 15 -29.93 -10.14 -24.45
C ALA A 15 -29.36 -9.70 -25.80
N VAL A 16 -30.07 -10.03 -26.88
CA VAL A 16 -29.71 -9.67 -28.25
C VAL A 16 -29.79 -8.16 -28.46
N ASN A 17 -30.88 -7.51 -28.01
CA ASN A 17 -31.01 -6.05 -28.11
C ASN A 17 -29.96 -5.30 -27.31
N LYS A 18 -29.54 -5.78 -26.13
CA LYS A 18 -28.44 -5.21 -25.39
C LYS A 18 -27.10 -5.33 -26.14
N SER A 19 -26.88 -6.40 -26.88
CA SER A 19 -25.68 -6.59 -27.68
C SER A 19 -25.71 -5.75 -28.96
N ALA A 20 -26.85 -5.61 -29.59
CA ALA A 20 -27.10 -4.71 -30.72
C ALA A 20 -26.84 -3.24 -30.32
N TYR A 21 -27.39 -2.83 -29.18
CA TYR A 21 -27.11 -1.46 -28.65
C TYR A 21 -25.63 -1.18 -28.46
N ARG A 22 -24.87 -2.13 -27.89
CA ARG A 22 -23.40 -1.99 -27.76
C ARG A 22 -22.67 -1.92 -29.09
N ALA A 23 -23.21 -2.59 -30.12
CA ALA A 23 -22.67 -2.57 -31.48
C ALA A 23 -23.19 -1.39 -32.32
N LEU A 24 -24.02 -0.51 -31.74
CA LEU A 24 -24.71 0.61 -32.42
C LEU A 24 -25.59 0.12 -33.61
N VAL A 25 -26.20 -1.03 -33.43
CA VAL A 25 -27.13 -1.66 -34.40
C VAL A 25 -28.53 -1.71 -33.82
N THR A 26 -29.53 -1.50 -34.65
CA THR A 26 -30.94 -1.69 -34.31
C THR A 26 -31.50 -2.78 -35.22
N PHE A 27 -32.07 -3.84 -34.64
CA PHE A 27 -32.74 -4.90 -35.39
C PHE A 27 -34.12 -4.47 -35.84
N THR A 28 -34.51 -4.94 -37.01
CA THR A 28 -35.91 -4.89 -37.49
C THR A 28 -36.74 -5.94 -36.78
N GLU A 29 -38.05 -5.83 -36.86
CA GLU A 29 -38.97 -6.87 -36.35
C GLU A 29 -38.75 -8.21 -37.03
N GLU A 30 -38.54 -8.22 -38.35
CA GLU A 30 -38.25 -9.43 -39.12
C GLU A 30 -36.97 -10.14 -38.68
N GLU A 31 -35.89 -9.38 -38.37
CA GLU A 31 -34.66 -9.95 -37.88
C GLU A 31 -34.81 -10.52 -36.47
N LEU A 32 -35.55 -9.86 -35.58
CA LEU A 32 -35.86 -10.38 -34.25
C LEU A 32 -36.70 -11.65 -34.31
N ASP A 33 -37.72 -11.68 -35.19
CA ASP A 33 -38.54 -12.86 -35.41
C ASP A 33 -37.70 -14.04 -35.94
N PHE A 34 -36.82 -13.80 -36.87
CA PHE A 34 -35.85 -14.81 -37.35
C PHE A 34 -34.99 -15.37 -36.20
N ILE A 35 -34.44 -14.50 -35.37
CA ILE A 35 -33.60 -14.92 -34.23
C ILE A 35 -34.41 -15.76 -33.24
N CYS A 36 -35.61 -15.31 -32.92
CA CYS A 36 -36.54 -16.01 -32.01
C CYS A 36 -36.90 -17.41 -32.52
N ASN A 37 -37.28 -17.49 -33.78
CA ASN A 37 -37.65 -18.75 -34.41
C ASN A 37 -36.49 -19.71 -34.49
N PHE A 38 -35.30 -19.24 -34.94
CA PHE A 38 -34.08 -20.02 -34.99
C PHE A 38 -33.70 -20.60 -33.64
N VAL A 39 -33.72 -19.76 -32.58
CA VAL A 39 -33.39 -20.21 -31.23
C VAL A 39 -34.38 -21.22 -30.72
N THR A 40 -35.69 -20.99 -30.92
CA THR A 40 -36.74 -21.90 -30.47
C THR A 40 -36.61 -23.25 -31.15
N GLU A 41 -36.49 -23.28 -32.49
CA GLU A 41 -36.33 -24.52 -33.26
C GLU A 41 -35.07 -25.31 -32.84
N LYS A 42 -33.94 -24.62 -32.64
CA LYS A 42 -32.70 -25.26 -32.21
C LYS A 42 -32.80 -25.86 -30.81
N VAL A 43 -33.44 -25.17 -29.88
CA VAL A 43 -33.69 -25.70 -28.54
C VAL A 43 -34.58 -26.93 -28.57
N GLU A 44 -35.66 -26.92 -29.37
CA GLU A 44 -36.53 -28.07 -29.55
C GLU A 44 -35.79 -29.27 -30.20
N GLN A 45 -34.99 -29.00 -31.22
CA GLN A 45 -34.14 -30.01 -31.87
C GLN A 45 -33.16 -30.72 -30.95
N MET A 46 -32.72 -30.06 -29.87
CA MET A 46 -31.81 -30.68 -28.89
C MET A 46 -32.42 -31.85 -28.14
N ARG A 47 -33.74 -31.93 -28.06
CA ARG A 47 -34.51 -32.98 -27.35
C ARG A 47 -33.97 -33.27 -25.93
N LYS A 48 -33.38 -32.28 -25.29
CA LYS A 48 -32.88 -32.34 -23.91
C LYS A 48 -33.95 -31.91 -22.94
N LYS A 49 -34.09 -32.58 -21.78
CA LYS A 49 -34.96 -32.13 -20.68
C LYS A 49 -34.47 -30.80 -20.08
N GLU A 50 -33.18 -30.58 -20.13
CA GLU A 50 -32.51 -29.37 -19.60
C GLU A 50 -31.48 -28.91 -20.61
N VAL A 51 -31.51 -27.64 -20.94
CA VAL A 51 -30.53 -26.97 -21.81
C VAL A 51 -29.65 -26.12 -20.94
N THR A 52 -28.33 -26.25 -21.10
CA THR A 52 -27.37 -25.46 -20.32
C THR A 52 -27.30 -24.02 -20.82
N ILE A 53 -26.86 -23.10 -19.96
CA ILE A 53 -26.64 -21.71 -20.36
C ILE A 53 -25.60 -21.64 -21.49
N SER A 54 -24.60 -22.53 -21.50
CA SER A 54 -23.60 -22.62 -22.59
C SER A 54 -24.25 -23.04 -23.92
N ASP A 55 -25.13 -24.05 -23.90
CA ASP A 55 -25.85 -24.46 -25.09
C ASP A 55 -26.70 -23.29 -25.63
N MET A 56 -27.42 -22.58 -24.74
CA MET A 56 -28.21 -21.39 -25.12
C MET A 56 -27.38 -20.29 -25.75
N HIS A 57 -26.20 -20.00 -25.17
CA HIS A 57 -25.31 -18.99 -25.74
C HIS A 57 -24.86 -19.36 -27.15
N ASN A 58 -24.49 -20.61 -27.37
CA ASN A 58 -24.05 -21.07 -28.69
C ASN A 58 -25.17 -20.98 -29.75
N VAL A 59 -26.38 -21.30 -29.36
CA VAL A 59 -27.55 -21.19 -30.28
C VAL A 59 -27.83 -19.72 -30.61
N VAL A 60 -27.86 -18.84 -29.62
CA VAL A 60 -28.10 -17.41 -29.83
C VAL A 60 -26.98 -16.78 -30.68
N GLU A 61 -25.73 -17.14 -30.42
CA GLU A 61 -24.59 -16.69 -31.21
C GLU A 61 -24.71 -17.13 -32.66
N GLY A 62 -25.08 -18.39 -32.91
CA GLY A 62 -25.31 -18.91 -34.25
C GLY A 62 -26.47 -18.21 -35.00
N ALA A 63 -27.53 -17.80 -34.32
CA ALA A 63 -28.56 -16.97 -34.89
C ALA A 63 -28.05 -15.58 -35.28
N LEU A 64 -27.29 -14.96 -34.38
CA LEU A 64 -26.72 -13.63 -34.59
C LEU A 64 -25.66 -13.61 -35.72
N GLU A 65 -24.86 -14.65 -35.87
CA GLU A 65 -23.89 -14.76 -36.98
C GLU A 65 -24.58 -14.76 -38.36
N GLN A 66 -25.79 -15.34 -38.44
CA GLN A 66 -26.58 -15.35 -39.67
C GLN A 66 -27.30 -14.03 -39.92
N THR A 67 -27.62 -13.28 -38.88
CA THR A 67 -28.38 -12.03 -38.97
C THR A 67 -27.45 -10.82 -39.05
N ASN A 68 -26.52 -10.69 -38.09
CA ASN A 68 -25.57 -9.57 -38.02
C ASN A 68 -24.27 -9.99 -37.30
N PRO A 69 -23.16 -10.23 -38.03
CA PRO A 69 -21.91 -10.68 -37.45
C PRO A 69 -21.29 -9.70 -36.44
N LEU A 70 -21.58 -8.40 -36.59
CA LEU A 70 -21.07 -7.38 -35.66
C LEU A 70 -21.74 -7.50 -34.30
N VAL A 71 -23.03 -7.78 -34.28
CA VAL A 71 -23.77 -8.05 -33.04
C VAL A 71 -23.40 -9.40 -32.43
N ALA A 72 -23.16 -10.42 -33.29
CA ALA A 72 -22.66 -11.71 -32.83
C ALA A 72 -21.31 -11.55 -32.08
N LYS A 73 -20.40 -10.77 -32.65
CA LYS A 73 -19.11 -10.44 -32.01
C LYS A 73 -19.34 -9.72 -30.66
N SER A 74 -20.16 -8.69 -30.62
CA SER A 74 -20.49 -7.96 -29.38
C SER A 74 -21.11 -8.85 -28.30
N TYR A 75 -21.96 -9.80 -28.70
CA TYR A 75 -22.55 -10.79 -27.81
C TYR A 75 -21.51 -11.75 -27.23
N ARG A 76 -20.62 -12.28 -28.08
CA ARG A 76 -19.52 -13.18 -27.70
C ARG A 76 -18.52 -12.49 -26.77
N ASP A 77 -18.10 -11.29 -27.11
CA ASP A 77 -17.15 -10.50 -26.33
C ASP A 77 -17.67 -10.22 -24.92
N TYR A 78 -18.96 -9.86 -24.81
CA TYR A 78 -19.59 -9.63 -23.50
C TYR A 78 -19.75 -10.92 -22.68
N ARG A 79 -20.09 -12.04 -23.34
CA ARG A 79 -20.15 -13.35 -22.68
C ARG A 79 -18.80 -13.77 -22.13
N ASN A 80 -17.77 -13.65 -22.94
CA ASN A 80 -16.41 -14.00 -22.55
C ASN A 80 -15.93 -13.10 -21.41
N TYR A 81 -16.15 -11.79 -21.51
CA TYR A 81 -15.85 -10.86 -20.43
C TYR A 81 -16.53 -11.25 -19.10
N LYS A 82 -17.80 -11.60 -19.14
CA LYS A 82 -18.52 -12.08 -17.94
C LYS A 82 -17.93 -13.38 -17.38
N GLN A 83 -17.61 -14.31 -18.22
CA GLN A 83 -17.05 -15.61 -17.82
C GLN A 83 -15.65 -15.41 -17.19
N ASP A 84 -14.81 -14.62 -17.82
CA ASP A 84 -13.48 -14.26 -17.31
C ASP A 84 -13.58 -13.51 -15.97
N PHE A 85 -14.57 -12.63 -15.82
CA PHE A 85 -14.79 -11.90 -14.57
C PHE A 85 -15.23 -12.82 -13.43
N VAL A 86 -16.11 -13.77 -13.70
CA VAL A 86 -16.55 -14.78 -12.72
C VAL A 86 -15.38 -15.67 -12.31
N GLN A 87 -14.56 -16.10 -13.27
CA GLN A 87 -13.37 -16.90 -12.99
C GLN A 87 -12.37 -16.12 -12.12
N MET A 88 -12.12 -14.85 -12.44
CA MET A 88 -11.28 -13.97 -11.62
C MET A 88 -11.79 -13.88 -10.18
N LEU A 89 -13.09 -13.69 -9.98
CA LEU A 89 -13.69 -13.63 -8.64
C LEU A 89 -13.55 -14.95 -7.87
N ASP A 90 -13.68 -16.09 -8.57
CA ASP A 90 -13.52 -17.42 -7.97
C ASP A 90 -12.07 -17.64 -7.52
N GLU A 91 -11.09 -17.21 -8.30
CA GLU A 91 -9.68 -17.24 -7.93
C GLU A 91 -9.39 -16.36 -6.71
N VAL A 92 -9.89 -15.11 -6.70
CA VAL A 92 -9.79 -14.22 -5.54
C VAL A 92 -10.43 -14.85 -4.30
N TYR A 93 -11.60 -15.47 -4.45
CA TYR A 93 -12.28 -16.15 -3.35
C TYR A 93 -11.43 -17.30 -2.77
N LYS A 94 -10.86 -18.18 -3.63
CA LYS A 94 -10.01 -19.29 -3.21
C LYS A 94 -8.76 -18.81 -2.48
N LYS A 95 -8.08 -17.79 -3.00
CA LYS A 95 -6.92 -17.16 -2.34
C LYS A 95 -7.32 -16.51 -1.01
N SER A 96 -8.48 -15.84 -0.96
CA SER A 96 -9.00 -15.23 0.27
C SER A 96 -9.23 -16.26 1.38
N GLN A 97 -9.74 -17.45 1.05
CA GLN A 97 -9.90 -18.54 2.02
C GLN A 97 -8.53 -18.97 2.58
N SER A 98 -7.52 -19.12 1.73
CA SER A 98 -6.16 -19.45 2.17
C SER A 98 -5.59 -18.38 3.12
N ILE A 99 -5.72 -17.10 2.78
CA ILE A 99 -5.26 -15.97 3.61
C ILE A 99 -5.95 -15.97 4.97
N MET A 100 -7.26 -16.20 5.01
CA MET A 100 -8.03 -16.21 6.26
C MET A 100 -7.58 -17.27 7.23
N TYR A 101 -7.18 -18.45 6.74
CA TYR A 101 -6.80 -19.59 7.60
C TYR A 101 -5.31 -19.73 7.85
N ILE A 102 -4.47 -19.45 6.86
CA ILE A 102 -3.02 -19.69 6.92
C ILE A 102 -2.27 -18.40 7.22
N GLY A 103 -2.73 -17.26 6.68
CA GLY A 103 -2.03 -15.97 6.68
C GLY A 103 -0.90 -15.96 5.65
N ASP A 104 -0.25 -14.80 5.56
CA ASP A 104 0.94 -14.59 4.72
C ASP A 104 2.14 -14.27 5.60
N LYS A 105 3.25 -14.94 5.37
CA LYS A 105 4.51 -14.76 6.09
C LYS A 105 5.63 -14.21 5.21
N GLU A 106 5.33 -13.82 3.98
CA GLU A 106 6.35 -13.39 3.02
C GLU A 106 6.95 -12.03 3.37
N ASN A 107 6.21 -11.16 4.05
CA ASN A 107 6.67 -9.82 4.40
C ASN A 107 7.06 -9.70 5.87
N SER A 108 8.26 -9.22 6.11
CA SER A 108 8.80 -9.02 7.47
C SER A 108 8.10 -7.92 8.28
N ASN A 109 7.38 -7.02 7.61
CA ASN A 109 6.66 -5.91 8.21
C ASN A 109 5.16 -6.18 8.40
N THR A 110 4.70 -7.40 8.19
CA THR A 110 3.30 -7.79 8.38
C THR A 110 3.15 -8.81 9.50
N ASP A 111 2.08 -8.66 10.27
CA ASP A 111 1.66 -9.64 11.27
C ASP A 111 0.35 -10.29 10.79
N SER A 112 0.45 -11.52 10.31
CA SER A 112 -0.70 -12.26 9.76
C SER A 112 -1.75 -12.64 10.82
N ALA A 113 -1.47 -12.47 12.12
CA ALA A 113 -2.46 -12.65 13.17
C ALA A 113 -3.46 -11.49 13.24
N LEU A 114 -3.08 -10.30 12.76
CA LEU A 114 -3.95 -9.13 12.78
C LEU A 114 -5.06 -9.22 11.72
N VAL A 115 -6.28 -8.86 12.13
CA VAL A 115 -7.45 -8.80 11.23
C VAL A 115 -7.24 -7.78 10.10
N SER A 116 -6.62 -6.65 10.40
CA SER A 116 -6.27 -5.63 9.41
C SER A 116 -5.33 -6.16 8.33
N THR A 117 -4.33 -6.95 8.70
CA THR A 117 -3.42 -7.61 7.75
C THR A 117 -4.17 -8.55 6.81
N LYS A 118 -5.00 -9.44 7.35
CA LYS A 118 -5.79 -10.39 6.54
C LYS A 118 -6.69 -9.66 5.55
N ARG A 119 -7.37 -8.61 5.99
CA ARG A 119 -8.20 -7.77 5.12
C ARG A 119 -7.41 -7.15 3.98
N SER A 120 -6.23 -6.61 4.28
CA SER A 120 -5.36 -6.00 3.28
C SER A 120 -4.80 -7.00 2.29
N LEU A 121 -4.41 -8.19 2.73
CA LEU A 121 -3.93 -9.26 1.84
C LEU A 121 -5.02 -9.68 0.84
N ILE A 122 -6.27 -9.81 1.29
CA ILE A 122 -7.40 -10.10 0.40
C ILE A 122 -7.61 -8.97 -0.63
N PHE A 123 -7.55 -7.72 -0.17
CA PHE A 123 -7.67 -6.56 -1.05
C PHE A 123 -6.51 -6.47 -2.05
N ASN A 124 -5.30 -6.83 -1.64
CA ASN A 124 -4.13 -6.88 -2.51
C ASN A 124 -4.29 -7.93 -3.62
N GLU A 125 -4.83 -9.11 -3.31
CA GLU A 125 -5.11 -10.13 -4.35
C GLU A 125 -6.15 -9.63 -5.37
N LEU A 126 -7.21 -8.98 -4.90
CA LEU A 126 -8.19 -8.37 -5.81
C LEU A 126 -7.55 -7.31 -6.71
N ASN A 127 -6.76 -6.40 -6.15
CA ASN A 127 -6.08 -5.37 -6.93
C ASN A 127 -5.09 -5.94 -7.95
N LYS A 128 -4.37 -7.00 -7.59
CA LYS A 128 -3.44 -7.70 -8.47
C LYS A 128 -4.16 -8.29 -9.69
N GLU A 129 -5.28 -8.99 -9.47
CA GLU A 129 -6.09 -9.53 -10.56
C GLU A 129 -6.68 -8.42 -11.45
N LEU A 130 -7.16 -7.33 -10.85
CA LEU A 130 -7.64 -6.16 -11.60
C LEU A 130 -6.52 -5.51 -12.42
N TYR A 131 -5.31 -5.39 -11.85
CA TYR A 131 -4.18 -4.83 -12.58
C TYR A 131 -3.80 -5.69 -13.78
N GLN A 132 -3.70 -7.00 -13.61
CA GLN A 132 -3.42 -7.92 -14.71
C GLN A 132 -4.49 -7.83 -15.81
N LYS A 133 -5.77 -7.78 -15.44
CA LYS A 133 -6.89 -7.76 -16.37
C LYS A 133 -6.97 -6.49 -17.21
N PHE A 134 -6.69 -5.33 -16.63
CA PHE A 134 -6.97 -4.04 -17.26
C PHE A 134 -5.72 -3.25 -17.73
N PHE A 135 -4.54 -3.63 -17.24
CA PHE A 135 -3.31 -2.88 -17.50
C PHE A 135 -2.16 -3.72 -18.09
N MET A 136 -2.34 -5.03 -18.22
CA MET A 136 -1.31 -5.92 -18.79
C MET A 136 -1.83 -6.60 -20.05
N THR A 137 -0.92 -6.84 -21.00
CA THR A 137 -1.18 -7.66 -22.19
C THR A 137 -1.12 -9.15 -21.84
N THR A 138 -1.67 -9.98 -22.72
CA THR A 138 -1.61 -11.44 -22.56
C THR A 138 -0.18 -11.95 -22.52
N GLU A 139 0.71 -11.35 -23.33
CA GLU A 139 2.12 -11.70 -23.42
C GLU A 139 2.86 -11.36 -22.12
N GLU A 140 2.57 -10.18 -21.52
CA GLU A 140 3.16 -9.77 -20.23
C GLU A 140 2.69 -10.67 -19.10
N ILE A 141 1.39 -11.02 -19.05
CA ILE A 141 0.86 -11.97 -18.07
C ILE A 141 1.53 -13.33 -18.22
N GLN A 142 1.69 -13.83 -19.46
CA GLN A 142 2.35 -15.10 -19.71
C GLN A 142 3.82 -15.05 -19.31
N ALA A 143 4.54 -13.97 -19.64
CA ALA A 143 5.92 -13.78 -19.24
C ALA A 143 6.12 -13.77 -17.73
N CYS A 144 5.16 -13.19 -16.97
CA CYS A 144 5.17 -13.26 -15.51
C CYS A 144 4.95 -14.71 -15.01
N ARG A 145 4.01 -15.45 -15.60
CA ARG A 145 3.71 -16.84 -15.24
C ARG A 145 4.89 -17.78 -15.51
N ASP A 146 5.57 -17.57 -16.63
CA ASP A 146 6.73 -18.34 -17.05
C ASP A 146 8.01 -17.93 -16.30
N GLY A 147 7.97 -16.88 -15.49
CA GLY A 147 9.09 -16.40 -14.69
C GLY A 147 10.14 -15.58 -15.45
N TYR A 148 9.84 -15.11 -16.67
CA TYR A 148 10.73 -14.22 -17.42
C TYR A 148 10.78 -12.81 -16.84
N ILE A 149 9.66 -12.31 -16.29
CA ILE A 149 9.58 -11.02 -15.62
C ILE A 149 8.87 -11.16 -14.28
N TYR A 150 9.26 -10.31 -13.34
CA TYR A 150 8.60 -10.16 -12.05
C TYR A 150 8.21 -8.70 -11.85
N ILE A 151 6.92 -8.45 -11.59
CA ILE A 151 6.43 -7.10 -11.30
C ILE A 151 6.27 -6.98 -9.79
N HIS A 152 7.19 -6.24 -9.18
CA HIS A 152 7.17 -5.95 -7.75
C HIS A 152 5.95 -5.09 -7.37
N ASP A 153 5.31 -5.41 -6.25
CA ASP A 153 4.17 -4.65 -5.69
C ASP A 153 3.02 -4.44 -6.69
N MET A 154 2.70 -5.46 -7.47
CA MET A 154 1.68 -5.38 -8.53
C MET A 154 0.33 -4.90 -8.00
N SER A 155 -0.05 -5.26 -6.79
CA SER A 155 -1.30 -4.86 -6.14
C SER A 155 -1.40 -3.35 -5.86
N ALA A 156 -0.27 -2.64 -5.81
CA ALA A 156 -0.20 -1.23 -5.49
C ALA A 156 0.05 -0.32 -6.70
N ARG A 157 0.26 -0.90 -7.88
CA ARG A 157 0.70 -0.14 -9.06
C ARG A 157 -0.36 0.76 -9.68
N ARG A 158 -1.62 0.49 -9.42
CA ARG A 158 -2.71 1.22 -10.06
C ARG A 158 -2.94 2.61 -9.49
N ASP A 159 -2.90 2.76 -8.18
CA ASP A 159 -3.45 3.92 -7.47
C ASP A 159 -2.67 4.34 -6.22
N THR A 160 -1.54 3.69 -5.94
CA THR A 160 -0.79 3.93 -4.72
C THR A 160 0.65 4.35 -5.04
N MET A 161 1.15 5.38 -4.36
CA MET A 161 2.57 5.71 -4.36
C MET A 161 3.36 4.57 -3.72
N ASN A 162 4.44 4.13 -4.36
CA ASN A 162 5.20 3.00 -3.81
C ASN A 162 6.17 3.46 -2.73
N CYS A 163 7.20 4.23 -3.08
CA CYS A 163 8.25 4.67 -2.16
C CYS A 163 8.50 6.17 -2.28
N CYS A 164 9.00 6.80 -1.21
CA CYS A 164 9.39 8.19 -1.25
C CYS A 164 10.58 8.52 -0.35
N LEU A 165 11.27 9.59 -0.71
CA LEU A 165 12.12 10.39 0.17
C LEU A 165 11.28 11.57 0.65
N PHE A 166 11.00 11.65 1.95
CA PHE A 166 10.07 12.64 2.48
C PHE A 166 10.81 13.78 3.19
N ASN A 167 10.59 15.00 2.73
CA ASN A 167 11.23 16.18 3.29
C ASN A 167 10.54 16.64 4.59
N VAL A 168 10.83 15.94 5.68
CA VAL A 168 10.26 16.26 7.00
C VAL A 168 10.65 17.66 7.46
N GLN A 169 11.87 18.13 7.11
CA GLN A 169 12.37 19.44 7.53
C GLN A 169 11.46 20.57 7.03
N GLU A 170 11.08 20.55 5.76
CA GLU A 170 10.19 21.57 5.20
C GLU A 170 8.77 21.50 5.77
N VAL A 171 8.30 20.28 6.08
CA VAL A 171 6.97 20.11 6.68
C VAL A 171 6.92 20.69 8.11
N LEU A 172 7.97 20.50 8.90
CA LEU A 172 8.02 21.04 10.28
C LEU A 172 8.11 22.55 10.32
N LYS A 173 8.76 23.16 9.32
CA LYS A 173 9.07 24.59 9.30
C LYS A 173 7.80 25.43 9.20
N GLY A 174 7.55 26.27 10.22
CA GLY A 174 6.39 27.14 10.28
C GLY A 174 5.08 26.45 10.65
N GLY A 175 5.08 25.14 10.87
CA GLY A 175 3.90 24.34 11.16
C GLY A 175 3.17 23.86 9.90
N PHE A 176 2.21 22.96 10.06
CA PHE A 176 1.47 22.32 8.97
C PHE A 176 0.12 21.77 9.42
N GLU A 177 -0.77 21.51 8.49
CA GLU A 177 -2.05 20.84 8.74
C GLU A 177 -1.93 19.34 8.47
N MET A 178 -2.41 18.51 9.39
CA MET A 178 -2.50 17.06 9.21
C MET A 178 -3.81 16.56 9.81
N GLY A 179 -4.59 15.88 9.02
CA GLY A 179 -5.96 15.49 9.38
C GLY A 179 -6.84 16.73 9.56
N ASN A 180 -7.35 16.93 10.77
CA ASN A 180 -8.21 18.06 11.12
C ASN A 180 -7.54 19.05 12.10
N LEU A 181 -6.22 18.97 12.25
CA LEU A 181 -5.47 19.75 13.23
C LEU A 181 -4.29 20.47 12.59
N TRP A 182 -4.06 21.69 13.08
CA TRP A 182 -2.84 22.43 12.80
C TRP A 182 -1.76 22.05 13.82
N TYR A 183 -0.63 21.56 13.31
CA TYR A 183 0.57 21.30 14.08
C TYR A 183 1.48 22.53 14.05
N ASN A 184 1.76 23.10 15.19
CA ASN A 184 2.74 24.18 15.28
C ASN A 184 4.17 23.62 15.13
N GLU A 185 5.08 24.43 14.62
CA GLU A 185 6.50 24.09 14.60
C GLU A 185 6.99 23.75 16.02
N PRO A 186 7.69 22.63 16.23
CA PRO A 186 8.23 22.25 17.53
C PRO A 186 9.16 23.30 18.12
N LYS A 187 9.07 23.49 19.44
CA LYS A 187 9.96 24.41 20.17
C LYS A 187 11.05 23.69 20.94
N THR A 188 10.94 22.39 21.14
CA THR A 188 11.86 21.54 21.89
C THR A 188 12.14 20.24 21.12
N LEU A 189 13.23 19.58 21.49
CA LEU A 189 13.68 18.35 20.82
C LEU A 189 12.72 17.18 21.03
N ASP A 190 12.19 17.03 22.23
CA ASP A 190 11.21 15.97 22.57
C ASP A 190 9.91 16.10 21.74
N VAL A 191 9.37 17.32 21.64
CA VAL A 191 8.20 17.59 20.80
C VAL A 191 8.52 17.36 19.32
N ALA A 192 9.73 17.71 18.86
CA ALA A 192 10.15 17.43 17.48
C ALA A 192 10.12 15.92 17.18
N PHE A 193 10.61 15.08 18.07
CA PHE A 193 10.54 13.63 17.94
C PHE A 193 9.10 13.11 17.84
N ASP A 194 8.21 13.62 18.68
CA ASP A 194 6.80 13.21 18.68
C ASP A 194 6.12 13.58 17.37
N VAL A 195 6.26 14.83 16.94
CA VAL A 195 5.66 15.32 15.68
C VAL A 195 6.24 14.60 14.47
N ILE A 196 7.56 14.34 14.42
CA ILE A 196 8.18 13.54 13.37
C ILE A 196 7.58 12.13 13.34
N GLY A 197 7.39 11.52 14.50
CA GLY A 197 6.75 10.20 14.58
C GLY A 197 5.34 10.20 14.00
N ASP A 198 4.54 11.20 14.27
CA ASP A 198 3.17 11.34 13.76
C ASP A 198 3.16 11.58 12.24
N ILE A 199 4.02 12.47 11.73
CA ILE A 199 4.19 12.71 10.29
C ILE A 199 4.54 11.42 9.58
N VAL A 200 5.55 10.71 10.08
CA VAL A 200 6.06 9.48 9.45
C VAL A 200 4.99 8.40 9.43
N LEU A 201 4.27 8.18 10.53
CA LEU A 201 3.20 7.17 10.59
C LEU A 201 2.03 7.55 9.67
N SER A 202 1.62 8.81 9.66
CA SER A 202 0.54 9.28 8.79
C SER A 202 0.91 9.19 7.32
N ALA A 203 2.06 9.74 6.91
CA ALA A 203 2.49 9.74 5.51
C ALA A 203 2.81 8.32 5.00
N ALA A 204 3.50 7.49 5.80
CA ALA A 204 3.78 6.11 5.43
C ALA A 204 2.50 5.27 5.24
N SER A 205 1.42 5.60 5.94
CA SER A 205 0.13 4.93 5.76
C SER A 205 -0.53 5.19 4.39
N GLN A 206 -0.13 6.26 3.70
CA GLN A 206 -0.66 6.65 2.39
C GLN A 206 0.11 6.01 1.21
N GLN A 207 1.16 5.27 1.49
CA GLN A 207 1.98 4.61 0.47
C GLN A 207 2.13 3.12 0.74
N TYR A 208 2.60 2.37 -0.25
CA TYR A 208 2.72 0.91 -0.17
C TYR A 208 4.10 0.46 0.30
N GLY A 209 5.15 1.11 -0.16
CA GLY A 209 6.53 0.68 0.05
C GLY A 209 7.32 1.56 1.05
N GLY A 210 8.62 1.68 0.82
CA GLY A 210 9.54 2.33 1.73
C GLY A 210 9.36 3.83 1.87
N PHE A 211 9.48 4.31 3.10
CA PHE A 211 9.43 5.71 3.46
C PHE A 211 10.78 6.12 4.06
N THR A 212 11.47 7.07 3.45
CA THR A 212 12.79 7.50 3.92
C THR A 212 12.75 8.92 4.47
N VAL A 213 13.26 9.06 5.68
CA VAL A 213 13.56 10.36 6.31
C VAL A 213 15.06 10.63 6.10
N PRO A 214 15.44 11.52 5.18
CA PRO A 214 16.83 11.83 4.92
C PRO A 214 17.41 12.74 6.00
N ASN A 215 18.67 12.49 6.37
CA ASN A 215 19.48 13.36 7.25
C ASN A 215 18.78 13.77 8.55
N ILE A 216 18.29 12.77 9.29
CA ILE A 216 17.51 12.99 10.52
C ILE A 216 18.26 13.87 11.53
N GLU A 217 19.59 13.80 11.56
CA GLU A 217 20.43 14.59 12.45
C GLU A 217 20.35 16.09 12.14
N LEU A 218 20.24 16.46 10.85
CA LEU A 218 20.10 17.86 10.43
C LEU A 218 18.70 18.40 10.72
N ILE A 219 17.68 17.53 10.64
CA ILE A 219 16.31 17.88 10.97
C ILE A 219 16.18 18.20 12.47
N LEU A 220 16.83 17.41 13.32
CA LEU A 220 16.74 17.52 14.77
C LEU A 220 17.67 18.59 15.37
N GLU A 221 18.76 18.94 14.70
CA GLU A 221 19.77 19.90 15.20
C GLU A 221 19.18 21.23 15.66
N PRO A 222 18.33 21.95 14.91
CA PRO A 222 17.77 23.23 15.35
C PRO A 222 16.88 23.11 16.59
N TYR A 223 16.20 21.98 16.78
CA TYR A 223 15.37 21.73 17.96
C TYR A 223 16.21 21.38 19.19
N ALA A 224 17.34 20.71 18.98
CA ALA A 224 18.30 20.44 20.03
C ALA A 224 18.98 21.73 20.53
N GLU A 225 19.31 22.66 19.62
CA GLU A 225 19.80 24.00 20.00
C GLU A 225 18.76 24.74 20.87
N LYS A 226 17.50 24.79 20.44
CA LYS A 226 16.41 25.42 21.20
C LYS A 226 16.25 24.79 22.60
N SER A 227 16.27 23.44 22.69
CA SER A 227 16.21 22.72 23.96
C SER A 227 17.43 23.06 24.86
N TYR A 228 18.62 23.10 24.28
CA TYR A 228 19.85 23.40 25.00
C TYR A 228 19.84 24.80 25.61
N GLU A 229 19.49 25.81 24.81
CA GLU A 229 19.38 27.20 25.27
C GLU A 229 18.35 27.36 26.41
N ALA A 230 17.15 26.80 26.22
CA ALA A 230 16.10 26.84 27.24
C ALA A 230 16.51 26.15 28.56
N ARG A 231 17.32 25.05 28.46
CA ARG A 231 17.86 24.38 29.67
C ARG A 231 18.90 25.23 30.38
N ILE A 232 19.78 25.89 29.65
CA ILE A 232 20.76 26.81 30.25
C ILE A 232 20.08 27.90 31.00
N GLU A 233 19.14 28.62 30.37
CA GLU A 233 18.39 29.69 31.04
C GLU A 233 17.69 29.20 32.32
N ARG A 234 17.11 28.02 32.29
CA ARG A 234 16.48 27.41 33.45
C ARG A 234 17.48 27.11 34.56
N TYR A 235 18.64 26.58 34.26
CA TYR A 235 19.66 26.23 35.26
C TYR A 235 20.34 27.47 35.85
N GLU A 236 20.60 28.49 35.05
CA GLU A 236 21.07 29.79 35.54
C GLU A 236 20.03 30.43 36.48
N GLY A 237 18.73 30.35 36.12
CA GLY A 237 17.62 30.80 36.98
C GLY A 237 17.51 30.04 38.30
N LEU A 238 18.03 28.84 38.39
CA LEU A 238 18.17 28.05 39.63
C LEU A 238 19.46 28.31 40.40
N GLY A 239 20.32 29.22 39.92
CA GLY A 239 21.54 29.66 40.60
C GLY A 239 22.78 28.85 40.22
N LEU A 240 22.80 28.06 39.17
CA LEU A 240 24.00 27.43 38.67
C LEU A 240 24.90 28.43 37.91
N SER A 241 26.20 28.25 37.99
CA SER A 241 27.10 28.99 37.11
C SER A 241 26.88 28.60 35.62
N ARG A 242 27.20 29.52 34.72
CA ARG A 242 27.07 29.28 33.26
C ARG A 242 27.68 27.99 32.81
N GLU A 243 28.91 27.72 33.23
CA GLU A 243 29.65 26.49 32.87
C GLU A 243 28.93 25.21 33.33
N ARG A 244 28.40 25.22 34.56
CA ARG A 244 27.63 24.11 35.08
C ARG A 244 26.26 23.97 34.40
N ALA A 245 25.59 25.08 34.10
CA ALA A 245 24.32 25.10 33.37
C ALA A 245 24.49 24.49 31.97
N GLU A 246 25.57 24.83 31.27
CA GLU A 246 25.89 24.26 29.95
C GLU A 246 26.17 22.76 30.03
N GLU A 247 26.95 22.31 31.05
CA GLU A 247 27.22 20.89 31.25
C GLU A 247 25.94 20.05 31.49
N GLU A 248 25.08 20.52 32.40
CA GLU A 248 23.83 19.81 32.69
C GLU A 248 22.84 19.87 31.52
N ALA A 249 22.73 21.02 30.84
CA ALA A 249 21.89 21.15 29.64
C ALA A 249 22.34 20.19 28.53
N LEU A 250 23.65 19.98 28.36
CA LEU A 250 24.17 19.04 27.37
C LEU A 250 23.82 17.58 27.70
N LYS A 251 23.87 17.22 29.01
CA LYS A 251 23.42 15.89 29.47
C LYS A 251 21.95 15.65 29.21
N ASP A 252 21.13 16.67 29.47
CA ASP A 252 19.69 16.59 29.22
C ASP A 252 19.38 16.42 27.73
N VAL A 253 19.98 17.22 26.85
CA VAL A 253 19.78 17.12 25.39
C VAL A 253 20.22 15.75 24.88
N LYS A 254 21.36 15.23 25.37
CA LYS A 254 21.78 13.86 25.04
C LYS A 254 20.73 12.83 25.44
N ARG A 255 20.16 12.96 26.63
CA ARG A 255 19.11 12.08 27.10
C ARG A 255 17.83 12.22 26.28
N GLU A 256 17.47 13.42 25.86
CA GLU A 256 16.32 13.66 24.96
C GLU A 256 16.52 12.95 23.61
N PHE A 257 17.72 13.01 23.02
CA PHE A 257 18.05 12.23 21.82
C PHE A 257 17.88 10.72 22.04
N GLU A 258 18.43 10.19 23.14
CA GLU A 258 18.32 8.76 23.43
C GLU A 258 16.89 8.32 23.61
N GLN A 259 16.07 9.09 24.36
CA GLN A 259 14.65 8.79 24.58
C GLN A 259 13.83 8.98 23.30
N GLY A 260 14.11 10.03 22.52
CA GLY A 260 13.43 10.29 21.27
C GLY A 260 13.63 9.19 20.23
N PHE A 261 14.89 8.75 20.00
CA PHE A 261 15.15 7.62 19.10
C PHE A 261 14.56 6.32 19.60
N GLN A 262 14.59 6.05 20.90
CA GLN A 262 13.92 4.89 21.48
C GLN A 262 12.40 4.95 21.25
N GLY A 263 11.80 6.12 21.42
CA GLY A 263 10.36 6.36 21.17
C GLY A 263 10.00 6.12 19.71
N LEU A 264 10.80 6.60 18.75
CA LEU A 264 10.59 6.32 17.33
C LEU A 264 10.71 4.83 17.01
N GLU A 265 11.72 4.13 17.56
CA GLU A 265 11.84 2.69 17.38
C GLU A 265 10.61 1.94 17.91
N TYR A 266 10.04 2.35 19.05
CA TYR A 266 8.79 1.78 19.56
C TYR A 266 7.61 2.06 18.62
N LYS A 267 7.42 3.32 18.21
CA LYS A 267 6.35 3.70 17.29
C LYS A 267 6.39 2.88 15.99
N PHE A 268 7.56 2.75 15.37
CA PHE A 268 7.69 2.09 14.06
C PHE A 268 7.65 0.56 14.10
N ASN A 269 7.80 -0.05 15.26
CA ASN A 269 7.74 -1.51 15.42
C ASN A 269 6.51 -2.01 16.20
N SER A 270 5.65 -1.11 16.69
CA SER A 270 4.47 -1.48 17.47
C SER A 270 3.16 -0.88 16.95
N VAL A 271 3.22 0.22 16.19
CA VAL A 271 2.03 0.87 15.65
C VAL A 271 1.86 0.47 14.19
N SER A 272 0.92 -0.43 13.93
CA SER A 272 0.59 -0.82 12.57
C SER A 272 -0.35 0.18 11.91
N SER A 273 -0.29 0.28 10.57
CA SER A 273 -1.26 1.01 9.77
C SER A 273 -2.64 0.34 9.79
N SER A 274 -3.65 1.01 9.23
CA SER A 274 -4.98 0.40 9.02
C SER A 274 -4.95 -0.82 8.08
N ARG A 275 -3.85 -1.00 7.34
CA ARG A 275 -3.60 -2.18 6.49
C ARG A 275 -2.99 -3.35 7.27
N GLY A 276 -2.58 -3.15 8.53
CA GLY A 276 -1.97 -4.17 9.37
C GLY A 276 -0.47 -4.39 9.13
N ASP A 277 0.17 -3.52 8.37
CA ASP A 277 1.61 -3.48 8.19
C ASP A 277 2.25 -2.43 9.11
N TYR A 278 3.47 -2.70 9.54
CA TYR A 278 4.31 -1.70 10.19
C TYR A 278 4.99 -0.84 9.11
N PRO A 279 5.19 0.47 9.37
CA PRO A 279 5.76 1.35 8.37
C PRO A 279 7.19 0.94 8.02
N PHE A 280 7.47 0.79 6.72
CA PHE A 280 8.77 0.39 6.19
C PHE A 280 9.71 1.60 6.13
N ILE A 281 10.20 2.03 7.29
CA ILE A 281 10.93 3.28 7.46
C ILE A 281 12.44 3.07 7.27
N THR A 282 13.06 4.02 6.58
CA THR A 282 14.51 4.21 6.54
C THR A 282 14.84 5.60 7.08
N MET A 283 15.89 5.70 7.89
CA MET A 283 16.47 6.97 8.30
C MET A 283 17.92 7.03 7.86
N THR A 284 18.32 8.15 7.26
CA THR A 284 19.73 8.39 6.93
C THR A 284 20.34 9.41 7.87
N ALA A 285 21.63 9.28 8.15
CA ALA A 285 22.41 10.21 8.94
C ALA A 285 23.91 10.11 8.56
N GLY A 286 24.71 11.09 8.95
CA GLY A 286 26.16 11.07 8.81
C GLY A 286 26.76 12.30 8.12
N THR A 287 25.95 13.19 7.56
CA THR A 287 26.45 14.39 6.86
C THR A 287 26.57 15.62 7.77
N GLY A 288 25.90 15.58 8.92
CA GLY A 288 25.90 16.69 9.88
C GLY A 288 27.25 16.84 10.60
N THR A 289 27.82 18.05 10.58
CA THR A 289 29.09 18.40 11.21
C THR A 289 28.92 19.13 12.53
N GLY A 290 27.76 19.68 12.80
CA GLY A 290 27.42 20.39 14.03
C GLY A 290 27.47 19.48 15.27
N ARG A 291 27.60 20.11 16.44
CA ARG A 291 27.67 19.39 17.73
C ARG A 291 26.44 18.50 17.95
N PHE A 292 25.26 19.05 17.75
CA PHE A 292 24.03 18.31 17.99
C PHE A 292 23.68 17.33 16.86
N ALA A 293 24.05 17.61 15.61
CA ALA A 293 23.96 16.65 14.53
C ALA A 293 24.82 15.40 14.78
N LYS A 294 26.07 15.59 15.22
CA LYS A 294 26.93 14.47 15.65
C LYS A 294 26.35 13.71 16.84
N MET A 295 25.83 14.43 17.84
CA MET A 295 25.20 13.82 19.02
C MET A 295 23.97 13.02 18.64
N ALA A 296 23.14 13.52 17.73
CA ALA A 296 21.96 12.81 17.20
C ALA A 296 22.37 11.50 16.53
N THR A 297 23.34 11.54 15.60
CA THR A 297 23.84 10.36 14.90
C THR A 297 24.38 9.30 15.86
N ILE A 298 25.21 9.71 16.83
CA ILE A 298 25.76 8.80 17.84
C ILE A 298 24.65 8.21 18.70
N SER A 299 23.72 9.02 19.18
CA SER A 299 22.60 8.55 20.02
C SER A 299 21.72 7.57 19.28
N MET A 300 21.41 7.84 17.99
CA MET A 300 20.64 6.93 17.14
C MET A 300 21.30 5.54 17.02
N LEU A 301 22.59 5.52 16.71
CA LEU A 301 23.36 4.29 16.57
C LEU A 301 23.50 3.54 17.90
N ASP A 302 23.69 4.26 19.01
CA ASP A 302 23.81 3.66 20.34
C ASP A 302 22.48 3.07 20.83
N VAL A 303 21.34 3.73 20.58
CA VAL A 303 20.01 3.21 20.89
C VAL A 303 19.77 1.92 20.11
N ARG A 304 20.07 1.90 18.80
CA ARG A 304 19.97 0.72 17.97
C ARG A 304 20.86 -0.42 18.46
N ARG A 305 22.10 -0.14 18.79
CA ARG A 305 23.06 -1.13 19.30
C ARG A 305 22.61 -1.77 20.62
N ARG A 306 22.01 -0.98 21.50
CA ARG A 306 21.48 -1.47 22.79
C ARG A 306 20.25 -2.38 22.63
N GLY A 307 19.51 -2.25 21.52
CA GLY A 307 18.26 -2.98 21.29
C GLY A 307 17.12 -2.53 22.20
N GLN A 308 15.93 -3.08 21.94
CA GLN A 308 14.70 -2.74 22.65
C GLN A 308 14.14 -3.94 23.43
N GLY A 309 13.42 -3.65 24.51
CA GLY A 309 12.77 -4.66 25.31
C GLY A 309 13.19 -4.62 26.78
N LYS A 310 12.72 -5.61 27.51
CA LYS A 310 12.98 -5.77 28.93
C LYS A 310 14.47 -6.03 29.17
N GLU A 311 15.02 -5.50 30.25
CA GLU A 311 16.40 -5.72 30.63
C GLU A 311 16.70 -7.24 30.77
N GLY A 312 17.85 -7.64 30.24
CA GLY A 312 18.22 -9.06 30.09
C GLY A 312 17.56 -9.80 28.92
N HIS A 313 16.60 -9.19 28.24
CA HIS A 313 15.86 -9.76 27.10
C HIS A 313 15.72 -8.78 25.94
N LYS A 314 16.70 -7.89 25.75
CA LYS A 314 16.70 -6.94 24.65
C LYS A 314 16.87 -7.64 23.31
N LYS A 315 16.10 -7.19 22.33
CA LYS A 315 16.11 -7.70 20.96
C LYS A 315 16.44 -6.57 19.97
N PRO A 316 17.08 -6.88 18.85
CA PRO A 316 17.21 -5.92 17.76
C PRO A 316 15.83 -5.59 17.20
N VAL A 317 15.63 -4.34 16.80
CA VAL A 317 14.42 -3.89 16.13
C VAL A 317 14.64 -3.83 14.62
N LEU A 318 13.57 -3.98 13.86
CA LEU A 318 13.62 -4.01 12.41
C LEU A 318 13.64 -2.60 11.82
N PHE A 319 12.79 -1.73 12.32
CA PHE A 319 12.61 -0.37 11.81
C PHE A 319 12.95 0.70 12.85
N PRO A 320 13.40 1.87 12.38
CA PRO A 320 13.78 2.21 11.01
C PRO A 320 15.03 1.44 10.55
N LYS A 321 15.17 1.18 9.24
CA LYS A 321 16.48 0.85 8.68
C LYS A 321 17.38 2.07 8.82
N LEU A 322 18.62 1.88 9.26
CA LEU A 322 19.59 2.95 9.41
C LEU A 322 20.59 2.91 8.27
N VAL A 323 20.78 4.04 7.61
CA VAL A 323 21.77 4.21 6.54
C VAL A 323 22.72 5.32 6.95
N PHE A 324 23.99 4.96 7.16
CA PHE A 324 25.05 5.93 7.40
C PHE A 324 25.62 6.42 6.07
N LEU A 325 25.57 7.73 5.87
CA LEU A 325 26.07 8.39 4.67
C LEU A 325 27.57 8.68 4.85
N TYR A 326 28.41 7.80 4.34
CA TYR A 326 29.85 7.97 4.40
C TYR A 326 30.35 8.97 3.35
N ASP A 327 31.06 10.01 3.80
CA ASP A 327 31.83 10.92 2.95
C ASP A 327 33.29 10.91 3.40
N LYS A 328 34.19 10.62 2.47
CA LYS A 328 35.64 10.57 2.76
C LYS A 328 36.21 11.88 3.30
N ASN A 329 35.61 13.03 2.97
CA ASN A 329 36.05 14.34 3.44
C ASN A 329 35.51 14.65 4.85
N LEU A 330 34.50 13.94 5.33
CA LEU A 330 33.93 14.10 6.67
C LEU A 330 34.36 12.97 7.64
N HIS A 331 34.66 11.79 7.11
CA HIS A 331 34.87 10.58 7.91
C HIS A 331 36.19 9.85 7.58
N GLY A 332 36.99 10.44 6.70
CA GLY A 332 38.26 9.87 6.32
C GLY A 332 39.36 10.03 7.38
N PRO A 333 40.53 9.41 7.21
CA PRO A 333 41.66 9.58 8.11
C PRO A 333 42.06 11.05 8.22
N GLY A 334 42.07 11.58 9.43
CA GLY A 334 42.43 12.97 9.72
C GLY A 334 41.27 13.96 9.78
N CYS A 335 40.01 13.48 9.66
CA CYS A 335 38.81 14.29 9.87
C CYS A 335 38.40 14.36 11.35
#